data_e3123e5f39d8a2b6e6de921ae9ef635d
#
_entry.id   e3123e5f39d8a2b6e6de921ae9ef635d
#
_cell.length_a   1.000
_cell.length_b   1.000
_cell.length_c   1.000
_cell.angle_alpha   90.00
_cell.angle_beta   90.00
_cell.angle_gamma   90.00
#
_symmetry.space_group_name_H-M   'P 1'
#
loop_
_entity.id
_entity.type
_entity.pdbx_description
1 polymer ?
#
loop_
_entity_poly.entity_id
_entity_poly.type
_entity_poly.pdbx_seq_one_letter_code
_entity_poly.pdbx_strand_id
1 'polypeptide(L)' 'MIEFILLVSLSGMPSGNVYAGSFSSCQEAFTYADVHYADWRGRTCVREVSNF' A
#
# COMPACT_ATOMS: atom_id res chain seq x y z
N MET A 1 -16.95 -6.27 3.55
CA MET A 1 -16.15 -5.01 3.56
C MET A 1 -14.97 -5.13 2.61
N ILE A 2 -14.69 -4.06 1.88
CA ILE A 2 -13.55 -4.04 0.96
C ILE A 2 -12.51 -3.09 1.51
N GLU A 3 -11.28 -3.56 1.56
CA GLU A 3 -10.15 -2.75 2.00
C GLU A 3 -9.06 -2.76 0.93
N PHE A 4 -8.32 -1.68 0.86
CA PHE A 4 -7.16 -1.58 -0.03
C PHE A 4 -5.90 -1.48 0.83
N ILE A 5 -5.08 -2.51 0.73
CA ILE A 5 -3.87 -2.63 1.53
C ILE A 5 -2.70 -2.03 0.77
N LEU A 6 -2.01 -1.11 1.40
CA LEU A 6 -0.80 -0.51 0.82
C LEU A 6 0.43 -1.26 1.30
N LEU A 7 1.20 -1.75 0.36
CA LEU A 7 2.50 -2.35 0.62
C LEU A 7 3.56 -1.47 -0.03
N VAL A 8 4.62 -1.20 0.69
CA VAL A 8 5.72 -0.39 0.19
C VAL A 8 7.03 -1.17 0.29
N SER A 9 7.96 -0.86 -0.59
CA SER A 9 9.25 -1.52 -0.64
C SER A 9 10.33 -0.48 -0.86
N LEU A 10 11.35 -0.49 -0.03
CA LEU A 10 12.42 0.48 -0.08
C LEU A 10 13.22 0.37 -1.39
N SER A 11 13.49 -0.86 -1.82
CA SER A 11 14.29 -1.13 -3.02
C SER A 11 13.45 -1.39 -4.27
N GLY A 12 12.13 -1.45 -4.13
CA GLY A 12 11.25 -1.80 -5.24
C GLY A 12 11.13 -3.30 -5.49
N MET A 13 11.81 -4.13 -4.69
CA MET A 13 11.76 -5.58 -4.85
C MET A 13 10.59 -6.18 -4.07
N PRO A 14 9.83 -7.12 -4.68
CA PRO A 14 8.66 -7.70 -4.00
C PRO A 14 8.97 -8.36 -2.66
N SER A 15 10.17 -8.90 -2.51
CA SER A 15 10.56 -9.58 -1.27
C SER A 15 10.73 -8.64 -0.10
N GLY A 16 10.82 -7.33 -0.35
CA GLY A 16 11.01 -6.34 0.70
C GLY A 16 9.75 -5.55 1.04
N ASN A 17 8.59 -6.05 0.68
CA ASN A 17 7.33 -5.34 0.93
C ASN A 17 7.01 -5.25 2.42
N VAL A 18 6.60 -4.05 2.84
CA VAL A 18 6.22 -3.77 4.22
C VAL A 18 4.78 -3.25 4.22
N TYR A 19 3.98 -3.74 5.15
CA TYR A 19 2.61 -3.27 5.32
C TYR A 19 2.61 -1.81 5.79
N ALA A 20 1.99 -0.95 5.00
CA ALA A 20 1.96 0.48 5.31
C ALA A 20 0.62 0.95 5.88
N GLY A 21 -0.46 0.25 5.57
CA GLY A 21 -1.78 0.60 6.09
C GLY A 21 -2.89 0.11 5.19
N SER A 22 -4.13 0.30 5.63
CA SER A 22 -5.30 0.01 4.82
C SER A 22 -6.09 1.29 4.57
N PHE A 23 -6.70 1.39 3.40
CA PHE A 23 -7.36 2.60 2.93
C PHE A 23 -8.67 2.24 2.23
N SER A 24 -9.48 3.24 1.96
CA SER A 24 -10.76 3.04 1.28
C SER A 24 -10.61 2.98 -0.24
N SER A 25 -9.46 3.37 -0.77
CA SER A 25 -9.17 3.28 -2.20
C SER A 25 -7.68 3.25 -2.44
N CYS A 26 -7.27 2.74 -3.61
CA CYS A 26 -5.87 2.74 -3.99
C CYS A 26 -5.33 4.16 -4.20
N GLN A 27 -6.17 5.06 -4.67
CA GLN A 27 -5.78 6.45 -4.84
C GLN A 27 -5.37 7.08 -3.51
N GLU A 28 -6.17 6.83 -2.47
CA GLU A 28 -5.84 7.29 -1.12
C GLU A 28 -4.55 6.68 -0.61
N ALA A 29 -4.38 5.38 -0.85
CA ALA A 29 -3.17 4.67 -0.42
C ALA A 29 -1.93 5.27 -1.06
N PHE A 30 -1.96 5.52 -2.37
CA PHE A 30 -0.81 6.08 -3.06
C PHE A 30 -0.54 7.54 -2.69
N THR A 31 -1.58 8.30 -2.39
CA THR A 31 -1.42 9.66 -1.88
C THR A 31 -0.70 9.65 -0.53
N TYR A 32 -1.08 8.73 0.34
CA TYR A 32 -0.43 8.54 1.62
C TYR A 32 1.04 8.15 1.44
N ALA A 33 1.32 7.26 0.47
CA ALA A 33 2.67 6.84 0.19
C ALA A 33 3.55 8.00 -0.32
N ASP A 34 2.97 8.88 -1.11
CA ASP A 34 3.71 10.05 -1.62
C ASP A 34 4.16 10.98 -0.51
N VAL A 35 3.41 11.03 0.59
CA VAL A 35 3.73 11.90 1.73
C VAL A 35 4.64 11.21 2.72
N HIS A 36 4.32 9.97 3.08
CA HIS A 36 5.01 9.26 4.18
C HIS A 36 6.11 8.32 3.71
N TYR A 37 6.08 7.89 2.46
CA TYR A 37 7.04 6.95 1.90
C TYR A 37 7.61 7.49 0.59
N ALA A 38 7.91 8.80 0.56
CA ALA A 38 8.36 9.47 -0.66
C ALA A 38 9.64 8.87 -1.23
N ASP A 39 10.54 8.40 -0.35
CA ASP A 39 11.82 7.81 -0.75
C ASP A 39 11.72 6.32 -1.09
N TRP A 40 10.57 5.71 -0.87
CA TRP A 40 10.37 4.29 -1.13
C TRP A 40 9.97 4.10 -2.58
N ARG A 41 10.66 3.20 -3.28
CA ARG A 41 10.49 3.03 -4.73
C ARG A 41 9.33 2.13 -5.09
N GLY A 42 9.07 1.09 -4.28
CA GLY A 42 8.03 0.12 -4.58
C GLY A 42 6.76 0.44 -3.82
N ARG A 43 5.64 0.43 -4.53
CA ARG A 43 4.31 0.64 -3.96
C ARG A 43 3.35 -0.33 -4.62
N THR A 44 2.58 -1.02 -3.81
CA THR A 44 1.59 -1.97 -4.30
C THR A 44 0.30 -1.77 -3.53
N CYS A 45 -0.81 -1.71 -4.25
CA CYS A 45 -2.12 -1.65 -3.65
C CYS A 45 -2.83 -2.98 -3.91
N VAL A 46 -3.23 -3.64 -2.82
CA VAL A 46 -3.90 -4.93 -2.90
C VAL A 46 -5.33 -4.76 -2.41
N ARG A 47 -6.27 -5.15 -3.26
CA ARG A 47 -7.68 -5.15 -2.87
C ARG A 47 -7.97 -6.42 -2.07
N GLU A 48 -8.54 -6.25 -0.90
CA GLU A 48 -8.89 -7.34 -0.03
C GLU A 48 -10.37 -7.28 0.32
N VAL A 49 -11.05 -8.41 0.21
CA VAL A 49 -12.48 -8.50 0.52
C VAL A 49 -12.65 -9.32 1.78
N SER A 50 -13.37 -8.76 2.73
CA SER A 50 -13.65 -9.42 4.00
C SER A 50 -15.12 -9.83 4.03
N ASN A 51 -15.38 -11.06 4.46
CA ASN A 51 -16.74 -11.67 4.51
C ASN A 51 -17.33 -11.63 5.92
N PHE A 52 -17.20 -10.52 6.58
CA PHE A 52 -17.83 -10.38 7.91
C PHE A 52 -19.24 -9.90 7.82
#